data_51985d2146d5cb6b21c892f11fac242f
#
_entry.id   51985d2146d5cb6b21c892f11fac242f
#
_cell.length_a   1.000
_cell.length_b   1.000
_cell.length_c   1.000
_cell.angle_alpha   90.00
_cell.angle_beta   90.00
_cell.angle_gamma   90.00
#
_symmetry.space_group_name_H-M   'P 1'
#
loop_
_entity.id
_entity.type
_entity.pdbx_description
1 polymer ?
#
loop_
_entity_poly.entity_id
_entity_poly.type
_entity_poly.pdbx_seq_one_letter_code
_entity_poly.pdbx_strand_id
1 'polypeptide(L)'
;MTKARGRNSAGSHPEGMAKIVDIGRKPDVRRRAIATGSIRLRPPTVRAIRDGRIEKGDVLASAEVAALHAMKSVWQVLPHCHPIPITAASVTFDVRGDRIVVTTTVEATYKTGVEMEALYGATVALLTVWDMVKPLEKDSRGQYPSARIEDVHVVRKEKETKAA
;
A
#
# COMPACT_ATOMS: atom_id res chain seq x y z
N MET A 1 -16.87 -55.98 -6.48
CA MET A 1 -16.18 -55.05 -7.37
C MET A 1 -16.35 -53.65 -6.82
N THR A 2 -15.39 -53.17 -6.02
CA THR A 2 -15.46 -51.89 -5.32
C THR A 2 -14.44 -50.96 -5.94
N LYS A 3 -14.95 -49.93 -6.63
CA LYS A 3 -14.11 -48.89 -7.23
C LYS A 3 -13.49 -47.99 -6.14
N ALA A 4 -12.19 -48.04 -5.97
CA ALA A 4 -11.43 -47.13 -5.17
C ALA A 4 -11.50 -45.71 -5.76
N ARG A 5 -12.01 -44.75 -5.00
CA ARG A 5 -11.91 -43.31 -5.35
C ARG A 5 -10.48 -42.85 -5.11
N GLY A 6 -9.84 -42.45 -6.20
CA GLY A 6 -8.51 -41.84 -6.15
C GLY A 6 -8.52 -40.56 -5.29
N ARG A 7 -7.60 -40.49 -4.34
CA ARG A 7 -7.29 -39.26 -3.59
C ARG A 7 -6.68 -38.27 -4.58
N ASN A 8 -7.33 -37.13 -4.75
CA ASN A 8 -6.69 -35.97 -5.37
C ASN A 8 -5.48 -35.60 -4.51
N SER A 9 -4.28 -35.84 -5.05
CA SER A 9 -3.06 -35.28 -4.52
C SER A 9 -3.17 -33.76 -4.57
N ALA A 10 -2.95 -33.11 -3.42
CA ALA A 10 -2.76 -31.68 -3.34
C ALA A 10 -1.75 -31.25 -4.40
N GLY A 11 -2.15 -30.34 -5.29
CA GLY A 11 -1.38 -29.96 -6.43
C GLY A 11 0.03 -29.53 -6.03
N SER A 12 1.01 -30.27 -6.56
CA SER A 12 2.33 -29.73 -6.77
C SER A 12 2.14 -28.44 -7.57
N HIS A 13 2.54 -27.30 -7.02
CA HIS A 13 2.69 -26.10 -7.84
C HIS A 13 3.57 -26.52 -9.03
N PRO A 14 3.10 -26.41 -10.26
CA PRO A 14 3.99 -26.61 -11.39
C PRO A 14 5.17 -25.68 -11.13
N GLU A 15 6.39 -26.12 -11.44
CA GLU A 15 7.58 -25.26 -11.36
C GLU A 15 7.30 -24.03 -12.24
N GLY A 16 6.61 -23.06 -11.65
CA GLY A 16 6.10 -21.89 -12.33
C GLY A 16 7.21 -20.87 -12.40
N MET A 17 7.80 -20.73 -13.56
CA MET A 17 8.65 -19.59 -13.82
C MET A 17 7.86 -18.33 -13.55
N ALA A 18 8.30 -17.54 -12.56
CA ALA A 18 7.79 -16.19 -12.35
C ALA A 18 7.95 -15.43 -13.67
N LYS A 19 6.86 -14.87 -14.21
CA LYS A 19 6.90 -14.10 -15.45
C LYS A 19 6.17 -12.79 -15.31
N ILE A 20 6.68 -11.76 -15.96
CA ILE A 20 5.96 -10.51 -16.18
C ILE A 20 5.09 -10.69 -17.42
N VAL A 21 3.82 -10.27 -17.33
CA VAL A 21 2.88 -10.38 -18.46
C VAL A 21 3.27 -9.40 -19.55
N ASP A 22 3.33 -9.87 -20.83
CA ASP A 22 3.59 -8.98 -21.96
C ASP A 22 2.43 -8.00 -22.18
N ILE A 23 2.75 -6.72 -22.11
CA ILE A 23 1.83 -5.61 -22.35
C ILE A 23 2.23 -4.79 -23.59
N GLY A 24 3.21 -5.23 -24.37
CA GLY A 24 3.78 -4.50 -25.50
C GLY A 24 2.75 -4.02 -26.51
N ARG A 25 1.74 -4.84 -26.82
CA ARG A 25 0.68 -4.54 -27.79
C ARG A 25 -0.48 -3.71 -27.24
N LYS A 26 -0.53 -3.44 -25.92
CA LYS A 26 -1.61 -2.64 -25.35
C LYS A 26 -1.35 -1.15 -25.63
N PRO A 27 -2.41 -0.36 -25.89
CA PRO A 27 -2.25 1.08 -26.06
C PRO A 27 -1.94 1.75 -24.71
N ASP A 28 -1.22 2.85 -24.78
CA ASP A 28 -1.07 3.76 -23.66
C ASP A 28 -2.39 4.50 -23.43
N VAL A 29 -2.89 4.48 -22.20
CA VAL A 29 -4.09 5.20 -21.78
C VAL A 29 -3.85 5.83 -20.41
N ARG A 30 -4.48 6.96 -20.14
CA ARG A 30 -4.41 7.57 -18.82
C ARG A 30 -5.09 6.66 -17.79
N ARG A 31 -4.43 6.48 -16.68
CA ARG A 31 -4.85 5.63 -15.57
C ARG A 31 -4.67 6.37 -14.27
N ARG A 32 -5.62 6.17 -13.38
CA ARG A 32 -5.59 6.71 -12.04
C ARG A 32 -6.03 5.64 -11.07
N ALA A 33 -5.36 5.55 -9.93
CA ALA A 33 -5.78 4.72 -8.81
C ALA A 33 -5.74 5.53 -7.52
N ILE A 34 -6.72 5.29 -6.67
CA ILE A 34 -6.80 5.84 -5.32
C ILE A 34 -6.85 4.65 -4.37
N ALA A 35 -5.94 4.63 -3.40
CA ALA A 35 -5.95 3.66 -2.31
C ALA A 35 -6.02 4.39 -0.97
N THR A 36 -6.53 3.70 0.04
CA THR A 36 -6.59 4.19 1.41
C THR A 36 -6.18 3.09 2.37
N GLY A 37 -5.91 3.47 3.59
CA GLY A 37 -5.70 2.59 4.73
C GLY A 37 -5.65 3.40 6.01
N SER A 38 -5.66 2.75 7.15
CA SER A 38 -5.56 3.44 8.43
C SER A 38 -4.61 2.73 9.39
N ILE A 39 -4.06 3.50 10.31
CA ILE A 39 -3.37 2.97 11.48
C ILE A 39 -4.11 3.43 12.73
N ARG A 40 -4.56 2.46 13.54
CA ARG A 40 -5.11 2.71 14.87
C ARG A 40 -3.97 2.87 15.86
N LEU A 41 -4.08 3.88 16.72
CA LEU A 41 -3.09 4.23 17.73
C LEU A 41 -3.81 4.64 19.01
N ARG A 42 -3.09 4.70 20.13
CA ARG A 42 -3.65 5.26 21.35
C ARG A 42 -3.91 6.77 21.18
N PRO A 43 -5.01 7.31 21.72
CA PRO A 43 -5.30 8.75 21.59
C PRO A 43 -4.17 9.68 22.06
N PRO A 44 -3.40 9.38 23.14
CA PRO A 44 -2.24 10.19 23.50
C PRO A 44 -1.15 10.23 22.41
N THR A 45 -0.92 9.10 21.69
CA THR A 45 0.04 9.04 20.60
C THR A 45 -0.41 9.90 19.43
N VAL A 46 -1.69 9.84 19.07
CA VAL A 46 -2.25 10.69 18.01
C VAL A 46 -2.13 12.17 18.37
N ARG A 47 -2.38 12.54 19.64
CA ARG A 47 -2.14 13.92 20.09
C ARG A 47 -0.68 14.32 19.99
N ALA A 48 0.26 13.44 20.38
CA ALA A 48 1.68 13.72 20.29
C ALA A 48 2.15 13.95 18.84
N ILE A 49 1.59 13.20 17.86
CA ILE A 49 1.83 13.43 16.44
C ILE A 49 1.32 14.80 16.02
N ARG A 50 0.07 15.13 16.36
CA ARG A 50 -0.56 16.43 16.03
C ARG A 50 0.20 17.61 16.59
N ASP A 51 0.74 17.45 17.80
CA ASP A 51 1.46 18.51 18.52
C ASP A 51 2.96 18.57 18.14
N GLY A 52 3.42 17.73 17.20
CA GLY A 52 4.84 17.68 16.78
C GLY A 52 5.80 17.21 17.88
N ARG A 53 5.32 16.41 18.86
CA ARG A 53 6.10 15.96 20.03
C ARG A 53 6.66 14.54 19.88
N ILE A 54 6.99 14.13 18.64
CA ILE A 54 7.61 12.84 18.37
C ILE A 54 9.13 13.02 18.24
N GLU A 55 9.89 12.26 19.01
CA GLU A 55 11.35 12.36 19.08
C GLU A 55 12.03 12.19 17.71
N LYS A 56 11.49 11.31 16.87
CA LYS A 56 12.00 11.04 15.50
C LYS A 56 11.69 12.15 14.48
N GLY A 57 10.97 13.20 14.88
CA GLY A 57 10.60 14.32 14.01
C GLY A 57 9.18 14.27 13.48
N ASP A 58 8.93 14.95 12.36
CA ASP A 58 7.62 15.04 11.73
C ASP A 58 7.20 13.70 11.10
N VAL A 59 6.19 13.09 11.74
CA VAL A 59 5.69 11.77 11.37
C VAL A 59 5.00 11.79 10.01
N LEU A 60 4.17 12.80 9.76
CA LEU A 60 3.36 12.85 8.54
C LEU A 60 4.22 13.21 7.33
N ALA A 61 5.13 14.16 7.47
CA ALA A 61 6.08 14.50 6.42
C ALA A 61 6.99 13.32 6.07
N SER A 62 7.50 12.60 7.08
CA SER A 62 8.32 11.39 6.86
C SER A 62 7.52 10.28 6.15
N ALA A 63 6.27 10.06 6.56
CA ALA A 63 5.39 9.06 5.94
C ALA A 63 5.02 9.43 4.49
N GLU A 64 4.81 10.71 4.20
CA GLU A 64 4.56 11.20 2.84
C GLU A 64 5.75 10.93 1.91
N VAL A 65 6.96 11.30 2.33
CA VAL A 65 8.18 11.05 1.55
C VAL A 65 8.39 9.56 1.33
N ALA A 66 8.22 8.73 2.36
CA ALA A 66 8.35 7.28 2.26
C ALA A 66 7.33 6.68 1.29
N ALA A 67 6.07 7.15 1.33
CA ALA A 67 5.03 6.73 0.38
C ALA A 67 5.38 7.06 -1.07
N LEU A 68 5.87 8.28 -1.33
CA LEU A 68 6.29 8.71 -2.67
C LEU A 68 7.46 7.88 -3.20
N HIS A 69 8.39 7.49 -2.35
CA HIS A 69 9.46 6.56 -2.71
C HIS A 69 8.92 5.16 -3.03
N ALA A 70 8.02 4.65 -2.19
CA ALA A 70 7.40 3.35 -2.37
C ALA A 70 6.66 3.26 -3.71
N MET A 71 5.83 4.24 -4.04
CA MET A 71 5.10 4.30 -5.31
C MET A 71 6.01 4.16 -6.52
N LYS A 72 7.20 4.79 -6.48
CA LYS A 72 8.18 4.75 -7.58
C LYS A 72 8.98 3.46 -7.66
N SER A 73 8.98 2.64 -6.61
CA SER A 73 9.85 1.47 -6.48
C SER A 73 9.09 0.14 -6.32
N VAL A 74 7.77 0.12 -6.46
CA VAL A 74 6.94 -1.08 -6.25
C VAL A 74 7.40 -2.28 -7.10
N TRP A 75 7.84 -2.05 -8.33
CA TRP A 75 8.33 -3.08 -9.24
C TRP A 75 9.62 -3.77 -8.74
N GLN A 76 10.38 -3.14 -7.85
CA GLN A 76 11.56 -3.74 -7.21
C GLN A 76 11.18 -4.74 -6.11
N VAL A 77 9.97 -4.64 -5.58
CA VAL A 77 9.48 -5.47 -4.46
C VAL A 77 8.48 -6.53 -4.94
N LEU A 78 7.62 -6.18 -5.89
CA LEU A 78 6.61 -7.07 -6.46
C LEU A 78 7.08 -7.61 -7.82
N PRO A 79 7.53 -8.88 -7.90
CA PRO A 79 8.29 -9.40 -9.06
C PRO A 79 7.50 -9.45 -10.38
N HIS A 80 6.17 -9.36 -10.32
CA HIS A 80 5.30 -9.36 -11.50
C HIS A 80 4.82 -7.97 -11.92
N CYS A 81 5.23 -6.91 -11.18
CA CYS A 81 4.88 -5.54 -11.53
C CYS A 81 5.82 -4.96 -12.60
N HIS A 82 5.24 -4.21 -13.52
CA HIS A 82 6.00 -3.45 -14.51
C HIS A 82 6.55 -2.15 -13.90
N PRO A 83 7.72 -1.67 -14.32
CA PRO A 83 8.19 -0.32 -13.99
C PRO A 83 7.33 0.71 -14.73
N ILE A 84 6.42 1.37 -14.01
CA ILE A 84 5.48 2.34 -14.60
C ILE A 84 6.03 3.74 -14.43
N PRO A 85 6.12 4.55 -15.51
CA PRO A 85 6.48 5.97 -15.41
C PRO A 85 5.31 6.76 -14.82
N ILE A 86 5.34 6.99 -13.51
CA ILE A 86 4.33 7.78 -12.79
C ILE A 86 4.39 9.22 -13.24
N THR A 87 3.25 9.81 -13.62
CA THR A 87 3.13 11.21 -14.05
C THR A 87 2.67 12.13 -12.93
N ALA A 88 1.89 11.63 -11.98
CA ALA A 88 1.47 12.37 -10.79
C ALA A 88 1.24 11.41 -9.62
N ALA A 89 1.56 11.86 -8.42
CA ALA A 89 1.27 11.16 -7.18
C ALA A 89 1.00 12.16 -6.07
N SER A 90 0.09 11.78 -5.15
CA SER A 90 -0.19 12.56 -3.94
C SER A 90 -0.50 11.64 -2.77
N VAL A 91 -0.22 12.15 -1.58
CA VAL A 91 -0.50 11.49 -0.30
C VAL A 91 -1.20 12.51 0.59
N THR A 92 -2.28 12.11 1.22
CA THR A 92 -2.99 12.94 2.20
C THR A 92 -3.27 12.16 3.47
N PHE A 93 -3.31 12.85 4.60
CA PHE A 93 -3.58 12.26 5.90
C PHE A 93 -4.77 12.94 6.57
N ASP A 94 -5.65 12.12 7.15
CA ASP A 94 -6.73 12.57 8.03
C ASP A 94 -6.45 12.04 9.44
N VAL A 95 -6.13 12.96 10.37
CA VAL A 95 -5.75 12.65 11.75
C VAL A 95 -6.98 12.71 12.64
N ARG A 96 -7.50 11.56 13.03
CA ARG A 96 -8.68 11.39 13.88
C ARG A 96 -8.27 11.18 15.36
N GLY A 97 -9.25 10.94 16.23
CA GLY A 97 -8.99 10.81 17.68
C GLY A 97 -8.13 9.62 18.07
N ASP A 98 -8.28 8.48 17.38
CA ASP A 98 -7.63 7.19 17.68
C ASP A 98 -6.91 6.58 16.48
N ARG A 99 -6.82 7.29 15.35
CA ARG A 99 -6.21 6.78 14.12
C ARG A 99 -5.75 7.86 13.16
N ILE A 100 -4.88 7.45 12.25
CA ILE A 100 -4.51 8.23 11.07
C ILE A 100 -4.97 7.46 9.86
N VAL A 101 -5.73 8.11 8.97
CA VAL A 101 -6.13 7.58 7.67
C VAL A 101 -5.23 8.18 6.61
N VAL A 102 -4.64 7.35 5.76
CA VAL A 102 -3.88 7.79 4.59
C VAL A 102 -4.72 7.57 3.34
N THR A 103 -4.65 8.50 2.41
CA THR A 103 -5.16 8.34 1.05
C THR A 103 -4.04 8.66 0.07
N THR A 104 -3.83 7.76 -0.87
CA THR A 104 -2.82 7.89 -1.92
C THR A 104 -3.51 7.93 -3.27
N THR A 105 -3.05 8.81 -4.15
CA THR A 105 -3.49 8.89 -5.55
C THR A 105 -2.28 8.77 -6.45
N VAL A 106 -2.37 7.93 -7.48
CA VAL A 106 -1.31 7.74 -8.48
C VAL A 106 -1.91 7.85 -9.87
N GLU A 107 -1.23 8.57 -10.76
CA GLU A 107 -1.61 8.68 -12.17
C GLU A 107 -0.42 8.32 -13.07
N ALA A 108 -0.72 7.70 -14.20
CA ALA A 108 0.21 7.43 -15.27
C ALA A 108 -0.52 7.29 -16.61
N THR A 109 0.18 7.60 -17.71
CA THR A 109 -0.26 7.22 -19.05
C THR A 109 0.58 6.00 -19.46
N TYR A 110 -0.02 4.82 -19.35
CA TYR A 110 0.70 3.58 -19.59
C TYR A 110 -0.23 2.40 -19.94
N LYS A 111 0.36 1.25 -20.23
CA LYS A 111 -0.30 0.03 -20.72
C LYS A 111 -0.96 -0.81 -19.65
N THR A 112 -0.65 -0.56 -18.36
CA THR A 112 -1.20 -1.28 -17.20
C THR A 112 -1.66 -0.31 -16.11
N GLY A 113 -2.42 -0.79 -15.13
CA GLY A 113 -2.95 0.02 -14.02
C GLY A 113 -1.90 0.36 -12.98
N VAL A 114 -2.18 1.35 -12.16
CA VAL A 114 -1.31 1.90 -11.08
C VAL A 114 -1.84 1.59 -9.68
N GLU A 115 -2.64 0.52 -9.57
CA GLU A 115 -3.27 0.13 -8.30
C GLU A 115 -2.21 -0.32 -7.28
N MET A 116 -1.17 -1.02 -7.73
CA MET A 116 -0.11 -1.51 -6.84
C MET A 116 0.75 -0.38 -6.31
N GLU A 117 1.02 0.61 -7.14
CA GLU A 117 1.73 1.84 -6.75
C GLU A 117 0.95 2.56 -5.65
N ALA A 118 -0.37 2.74 -5.82
CA ALA A 118 -1.21 3.39 -4.82
C ALA A 118 -1.27 2.59 -3.50
N LEU A 119 -1.53 1.28 -3.56
CA LEU A 119 -1.59 0.40 -2.39
C LEU A 119 -0.26 0.35 -1.63
N TYR A 120 0.84 0.20 -2.36
CA TYR A 120 2.16 0.12 -1.74
C TYR A 120 2.54 1.45 -1.07
N GLY A 121 2.23 2.58 -1.71
CA GLY A 121 2.38 3.90 -1.11
C GLY A 121 1.62 4.04 0.20
N ALA A 122 0.34 3.66 0.23
CA ALA A 122 -0.47 3.71 1.45
C ALA A 122 0.09 2.80 2.55
N THR A 123 0.50 1.58 2.19
CA THR A 123 1.08 0.61 3.14
C THR A 123 2.37 1.13 3.77
N VAL A 124 3.28 1.66 2.96
CA VAL A 124 4.58 2.16 3.44
C VAL A 124 4.40 3.43 4.28
N ALA A 125 3.45 4.31 3.93
CA ALA A 125 3.10 5.44 4.79
C ALA A 125 2.71 4.99 6.19
N LEU A 126 1.79 4.01 6.30
CA LEU A 126 1.32 3.50 7.59
C LEU A 126 2.41 2.77 8.38
N LEU A 127 3.29 2.02 7.70
CA LEU A 127 4.47 1.41 8.33
C LEU A 127 5.44 2.45 8.87
N THR A 128 5.63 3.55 8.14
CA THR A 128 6.49 4.67 8.58
C THR A 128 5.92 5.35 9.82
N VAL A 129 4.60 5.62 9.83
CA VAL A 129 3.92 6.12 11.04
C VAL A 129 4.18 5.17 12.21
N TRP A 130 3.95 3.85 12.02
CA TRP A 130 4.19 2.85 13.05
C TRP A 130 5.61 2.89 13.59
N ASP A 131 6.61 2.86 12.71
CA ASP A 131 8.02 2.86 13.12
C ASP A 131 8.37 4.09 13.98
N MET A 132 7.86 5.26 13.59
CA MET A 132 8.18 6.51 14.28
C MET A 132 7.54 6.59 15.66
N VAL A 133 6.36 6.01 15.85
CA VAL A 133 5.60 6.10 17.13
C VAL A 133 5.65 4.85 17.98
N LYS A 134 6.26 3.76 17.53
CA LYS A 134 6.28 2.47 18.24
C LYS A 134 6.74 2.54 19.71
N PRO A 135 7.67 3.43 20.14
CA PRO A 135 8.01 3.54 21.55
C PRO A 135 6.81 3.95 22.43
N LEU A 136 5.90 4.77 21.89
CA LEU A 136 4.70 5.25 22.59
C LEU A 136 3.56 4.22 22.63
N GLU A 137 3.58 3.20 21.77
CA GLU A 137 2.53 2.19 21.67
C GLU A 137 2.83 0.90 22.43
N LYS A 138 4.04 0.73 22.94
CA LYS A 138 4.44 -0.46 23.74
C LYS A 138 3.74 -0.47 25.09
N ASP A 139 3.33 -1.67 25.53
CA ASP A 139 2.98 -1.95 26.91
C ASP A 139 4.22 -2.31 27.75
N SER A 140 4.00 -2.60 29.04
CA SER A 140 5.09 -2.98 29.98
C SER A 140 5.80 -4.29 29.59
N ARG A 141 5.21 -5.09 28.71
CA ARG A 141 5.79 -6.33 28.17
C ARG A 141 6.41 -6.15 26.79
N GLY A 142 6.43 -4.90 26.27
CA GLY A 142 6.96 -4.58 24.95
C GLY A 142 6.06 -4.95 23.78
N GLN A 143 4.76 -5.25 24.03
CA GLN A 143 3.78 -5.60 23.01
C GLN A 143 3.01 -4.38 22.54
N TYR A 144 2.23 -4.51 21.45
CA TYR A 144 1.46 -3.44 20.81
C TYR A 144 -0.05 -3.74 20.85
N PRO A 145 -0.71 -3.67 22.02
CA PRO A 145 -2.10 -4.12 22.15
C PRO A 145 -3.11 -3.26 21.40
N SER A 146 -2.77 -2.02 21.09
CA SER A 146 -3.67 -1.06 20.45
C SER A 146 -3.31 -0.76 19.00
N ALA A 147 -2.01 -0.76 18.67
CA ALA A 147 -1.54 -0.38 17.34
C ALA A 147 -1.84 -1.46 16.30
N ARG A 148 -2.45 -1.08 15.18
CA ARG A 148 -2.70 -1.97 14.04
C ARG A 148 -2.93 -1.18 12.76
N ILE A 149 -2.48 -1.73 11.65
CA ILE A 149 -2.79 -1.24 10.30
C ILE A 149 -4.06 -1.96 9.85
N GLU A 150 -5.03 -1.20 9.37
CA GLU A 150 -6.36 -1.68 9.01
C GLU A 150 -6.79 -1.13 7.63
N ASP A 151 -7.70 -1.85 6.97
CA ASP A 151 -8.48 -1.38 5.82
C ASP A 151 -7.67 -0.83 4.65
N VAL A 152 -6.53 -1.47 4.33
CA VAL A 152 -5.75 -1.09 3.15
C VAL A 152 -6.40 -1.67 1.91
N HIS A 153 -6.92 -0.79 1.03
CA HIS A 153 -7.63 -1.21 -0.18
C HIS A 153 -7.63 -0.13 -1.27
N VAL A 154 -7.96 -0.54 -2.50
CA VAL A 154 -8.21 0.38 -3.61
C VAL A 154 -9.62 0.94 -3.49
N VAL A 155 -9.74 2.26 -3.34
CA VAL A 155 -11.03 2.97 -3.29
C VAL A 155 -11.61 3.15 -4.69
N ARG A 156 -10.74 3.48 -5.65
CA ARG A 156 -11.17 3.80 -7.02
C ARG A 156 -10.05 3.54 -8.00
N LYS A 157 -10.43 3.05 -9.18
CA LYS A 157 -9.55 2.94 -10.32
C LYS A 157 -10.25 3.50 -11.55
N GLU A 158 -9.52 4.26 -12.35
CA GLU A 158 -10.01 4.89 -13.57
C GLU A 158 -9.11 4.53 -14.74
N LYS A 159 -9.74 4.37 -15.89
CA LYS A 159 -9.07 4.18 -17.16
C LYS A 159 -9.82 5.04 -18.19
N GLU A 160 -9.13 6.03 -18.74
CA GLU A 160 -9.72 6.81 -19.82
C GLU A 160 -9.83 5.93 -21.07
N THR A 161 -11.04 5.69 -21.51
CA THR A 161 -11.30 5.13 -22.84
C THR A 161 -11.23 6.29 -23.82
N LYS A 162 -10.36 6.25 -24.83
CA LYS A 162 -10.47 7.22 -25.93
C LYS A 162 -11.89 7.12 -26.46
N ALA A 163 -12.62 8.23 -26.47
CA ALA A 163 -13.84 8.32 -27.25
C ALA A 163 -13.46 7.99 -28.70
N ALA A 164 -14.19 7.07 -29.29
CA ALA A 164 -14.03 6.65 -30.68
C ALA A 164 -14.40 7.80 -31.62
#